data_5c55dfaea93a9a7679597b44383679cb
#
_entry.id   5c55dfaea93a9a7679597b44383679cb
#
_cell.length_a   1.000
_cell.length_b   1.000
_cell.length_c   1.000
_cell.angle_alpha   90.00
_cell.angle_beta   90.00
_cell.angle_gamma   90.00
#
_symmetry.space_group_name_H-M   'P 1'
#
loop_
_entity.id
_entity.type
_entity.pdbx_description
1 polymer ?
#
loop_
_entity_poly.entity_id
_entity_poly.type
_entity_poly.pdbx_seq_one_letter_code
_entity_poly.pdbx_strand_id
1 'polypeptide(L)'
;MKIANLILRILYEVIKAILMRPGAFHLQPAQLEWGNKAKKSFLEIEGIAKRVCLYEYGDGPVLLLIHGWGGCGLQLSPLIQPLMSLGYKIVLFDAPGHGESSGIGATYLEFVRALSQLAKHYSDVRGVVAHSMGGGAAIVLASQLSRPEFKTVLMAPHYDMQAEFKDWAKSSRGLGYVLDIYVRISERLFKYKLSEINPKNLLITQKGAFLLIHDVEDQASKYVNSELLHKYLPNSKILKTVGKGHNRILNDAEVLDVVKLFFVS
;
A
#
# COMPACT_ATOMS: atom_id res chain seq x y z
N MET A 1 -7.71 11.28 -31.91
CA MET A 1 -7.56 10.35 -30.79
C MET A 1 -6.26 10.58 -29.98
N LYS A 2 -5.07 10.73 -30.59
CA LYS A 2 -3.80 10.94 -29.86
C LYS A 2 -3.75 12.28 -29.07
N ILE A 3 -4.19 13.41 -29.67
CA ILE A 3 -4.17 14.73 -29.04
C ILE A 3 -5.11 14.79 -27.81
N ALA A 4 -6.33 14.27 -27.91
CA ALA A 4 -7.27 14.24 -26.79
C ALA A 4 -6.75 13.43 -25.60
N ASN A 5 -6.05 12.31 -25.82
CA ASN A 5 -5.41 11.53 -24.77
C ASN A 5 -4.22 12.28 -24.13
N LEU A 6 -3.49 13.07 -24.92
CA LEU A 6 -2.39 13.89 -24.39
C LEU A 6 -2.95 14.99 -23.47
N ILE A 7 -3.99 15.69 -23.89
CA ILE A 7 -4.66 16.73 -23.07
C ILE A 7 -5.17 16.11 -21.75
N LEU A 8 -5.84 14.95 -21.81
CA LEU A 8 -6.33 14.26 -20.62
C LEU A 8 -5.18 13.85 -19.67
N ARG A 9 -4.03 13.43 -20.22
CA ARG A 9 -2.85 13.10 -19.41
C ARG A 9 -2.27 14.34 -18.71
N ILE A 10 -2.16 15.46 -19.43
CA ILE A 10 -1.70 16.72 -18.84
C ILE A 10 -2.65 17.15 -17.73
N LEU A 11 -3.95 17.16 -17.97
CA LEU A 11 -4.96 17.54 -16.98
C LEU A 11 -4.91 16.61 -15.75
N TYR A 12 -4.77 15.29 -15.96
CA TYR A 12 -4.59 14.31 -14.90
C TYR A 12 -3.37 14.63 -14.03
N GLU A 13 -2.20 14.87 -14.63
CA GLU A 13 -0.98 15.17 -13.88
C GLU A 13 -1.07 16.51 -13.13
N VAL A 14 -1.70 17.53 -13.71
CA VAL A 14 -1.92 18.82 -13.05
C VAL A 14 -2.84 18.68 -11.85
N ILE A 15 -4.00 18.06 -12.02
CA ILE A 15 -4.95 17.85 -10.91
C ILE A 15 -4.28 17.00 -9.81
N LYS A 16 -3.56 15.96 -10.18
CA LYS A 16 -2.82 15.10 -9.25
C LYS A 16 -1.77 15.89 -8.45
N ALA A 17 -0.99 16.73 -9.12
CA ALA A 17 0.03 17.54 -8.47
C ALA A 17 -0.55 18.54 -7.47
N ILE A 18 -1.76 19.03 -7.71
CA ILE A 18 -2.45 19.98 -6.82
C ILE A 18 -3.14 19.24 -5.66
N LEU A 19 -3.90 18.18 -5.95
CA LEU A 19 -4.78 17.55 -4.96
C LEU A 19 -4.17 16.32 -4.29
N MET A 20 -3.28 15.59 -4.96
CA MET A 20 -2.77 14.29 -4.54
C MET A 20 -1.27 14.33 -4.23
N ARG A 21 -0.79 15.48 -3.75
CA ARG A 21 0.59 15.61 -3.29
C ARG A 21 0.69 15.16 -1.84
N PRO A 22 1.47 14.10 -1.53
CA PRO A 22 1.68 13.71 -0.13
C PRO A 22 2.53 14.77 0.57
N GLY A 23 2.34 14.91 1.87
CA GLY A 23 3.24 15.68 2.73
C GLY A 23 4.64 15.06 2.73
N ALA A 24 5.65 15.86 3.08
CA ALA A 24 7.01 15.34 3.26
C ALA A 24 7.05 14.37 4.45
N PHE A 25 7.61 13.18 4.26
CA PHE A 25 7.89 12.24 5.34
C PHE A 25 9.30 12.48 5.88
N HIS A 26 9.43 12.65 7.18
CA HIS A 26 10.73 12.85 7.83
C HIS A 26 11.19 11.53 8.47
N LEU A 27 12.25 10.96 7.91
CA LEU A 27 12.86 9.74 8.41
C LEU A 27 13.49 9.95 9.79
N GLN A 28 13.22 9.01 10.68
CA GLN A 28 13.91 8.94 11.98
C GLN A 28 15.34 8.38 11.79
N PRO A 29 16.27 8.64 12.73
CA PRO A 29 17.65 8.16 12.61
C PRO A 29 17.77 6.66 12.33
N ALA A 30 17.00 5.83 13.02
CA ALA A 30 16.98 4.37 12.81
C ALA A 30 16.52 3.98 11.40
N GLN A 31 15.56 4.71 10.82
CA GLN A 31 15.09 4.48 9.44
C GLN A 31 16.15 4.87 8.41
N LEU A 32 16.87 5.99 8.66
CA LEU A 32 18.01 6.41 7.82
C LEU A 32 19.12 5.37 7.84
N GLU A 33 19.43 4.78 9.01
CA GLU A 33 20.42 3.72 9.13
C GLU A 33 20.05 2.51 8.26
N TRP A 34 18.78 2.09 8.26
CA TRP A 34 18.32 1.04 7.35
C TRP A 34 18.43 1.46 5.89
N GLY A 35 18.07 2.70 5.54
CA GLY A 35 18.24 3.24 4.19
C GLY A 35 19.68 3.15 3.67
N ASN A 36 20.66 3.41 4.55
CA ASN A 36 22.09 3.32 4.22
C ASN A 36 22.59 1.88 4.04
N LYS A 37 21.95 0.89 4.68
CA LYS A 37 22.28 -0.55 4.56
C LYS A 37 21.59 -1.22 3.38
N ALA A 38 20.63 -0.56 2.75
CA ALA A 38 19.86 -1.13 1.66
C ALA A 38 20.69 -1.34 0.39
N LYS A 39 20.45 -2.45 -0.30
CA LYS A 39 20.73 -2.49 -1.74
C LYS A 39 19.64 -1.69 -2.43
N LYS A 40 19.97 -0.44 -2.81
CA LYS A 40 19.01 0.47 -3.43
C LYS A 40 19.02 0.32 -4.94
N SER A 41 17.82 0.26 -5.54
CA SER A 41 17.61 0.23 -6.98
C SER A 41 16.34 0.98 -7.38
N PHE A 42 16.10 1.12 -8.69
CA PHE A 42 14.92 1.78 -9.21
C PHE A 42 14.25 0.89 -10.27
N LEU A 43 12.93 0.81 -10.21
CA LEU A 43 12.12 0.06 -11.18
C LEU A 43 11.16 1.03 -11.92
N GLU A 44 11.18 0.99 -13.24
CA GLU A 44 10.19 1.70 -14.06
C GLU A 44 8.83 0.99 -13.97
N ILE A 45 7.78 1.77 -13.70
CA ILE A 45 6.41 1.27 -13.64
C ILE A 45 5.69 1.56 -14.95
N GLU A 46 5.41 0.50 -15.70
CA GLU A 46 4.73 0.60 -16.99
C GLU A 46 3.33 1.23 -16.86
N GLY A 47 2.97 2.01 -17.85
CA GLY A 47 1.65 2.63 -17.97
C GLY A 47 1.45 3.89 -17.14
N ILE A 48 2.34 4.20 -16.19
CA ILE A 48 2.30 5.46 -15.43
C ILE A 48 3.56 6.31 -15.62
N ALA A 49 4.56 5.79 -16.35
CA ALA A 49 5.84 6.46 -16.61
C ALA A 49 6.49 7.02 -15.33
N LYS A 50 6.48 6.22 -14.27
CA LYS A 50 7.05 6.53 -12.95
C LYS A 50 8.12 5.51 -12.61
N ARG A 51 9.15 5.97 -11.88
CA ARG A 51 10.23 5.14 -11.36
C ARG A 51 10.09 5.06 -9.84
N VAL A 52 10.01 3.86 -9.31
CA VAL A 52 9.93 3.63 -7.86
C VAL A 52 11.29 3.24 -7.29
N CYS A 53 11.62 3.76 -6.12
CA CYS A 53 12.82 3.43 -5.37
C CYS A 53 12.56 2.14 -4.57
N LEU A 54 13.47 1.17 -4.69
CA LEU A 54 13.45 -0.10 -3.99
C LEU A 54 14.58 -0.14 -2.97
N TYR A 55 14.28 -0.72 -1.79
CA TYR A 55 15.24 -1.01 -0.73
C TYR A 55 15.19 -2.50 -0.44
N GLU A 56 16.28 -3.21 -0.79
CA GLU A 56 16.37 -4.66 -0.68
C GLU A 56 17.32 -5.07 0.44
N TYR A 57 16.93 -6.13 1.20
CA TYR A 57 17.69 -6.68 2.31
C TYR A 57 17.61 -8.21 2.31
N GLY A 58 18.76 -8.87 2.55
CA GLY A 58 18.84 -10.33 2.62
C GLY A 58 18.59 -11.02 1.27
N ASP A 59 18.53 -12.34 1.35
CA ASP A 59 18.32 -13.25 0.23
C ASP A 59 17.21 -14.25 0.56
N GLY A 60 16.67 -14.95 -0.45
CA GLY A 60 15.61 -15.95 -0.29
C GLY A 60 14.27 -15.55 -0.89
N PRO A 61 13.18 -16.22 -0.51
CA PRO A 61 11.82 -15.88 -0.93
C PRO A 61 11.47 -14.45 -0.54
N VAL A 62 10.71 -13.76 -1.38
CA VAL A 62 10.48 -12.32 -1.25
C VAL A 62 9.24 -12.01 -0.43
N LEU A 63 9.37 -11.08 0.51
CA LEU A 63 8.26 -10.35 1.13
C LEU A 63 8.30 -8.90 0.67
N LEU A 64 7.18 -8.43 0.11
CA LEU A 64 7.00 -7.03 -0.29
C LEU A 64 6.41 -6.22 0.86
N LEU A 65 6.97 -5.06 1.14
CA LEU A 65 6.47 -4.15 2.17
C LEU A 65 6.02 -2.83 1.54
N ILE A 66 4.75 -2.46 1.75
CA ILE A 66 4.15 -1.24 1.17
C ILE A 66 3.56 -0.33 2.25
N HIS A 67 3.99 0.93 2.22
CA HIS A 67 3.54 1.99 3.12
C HIS A 67 2.17 2.57 2.73
N GLY A 68 1.61 3.41 3.60
CA GLY A 68 0.40 4.18 3.35
C GLY A 68 0.65 5.55 2.71
N TRP A 69 -0.43 6.31 2.54
CA TRP A 69 -0.35 7.68 2.03
C TRP A 69 0.51 8.57 2.92
N GLY A 70 1.36 9.39 2.30
CA GLY A 70 2.26 10.31 3.01
C GLY A 70 3.43 9.63 3.73
N GLY A 71 3.55 8.29 3.65
CA GLY A 71 4.68 7.53 4.18
C GLY A 71 5.82 7.36 3.19
N CYS A 72 6.72 6.43 3.50
CA CYS A 72 7.76 5.94 2.59
C CYS A 72 8.11 4.48 2.94
N GLY A 73 8.83 3.79 2.07
CA GLY A 73 9.22 2.39 2.29
C GLY A 73 9.91 2.17 3.64
N LEU A 74 10.86 3.02 3.98
CA LEU A 74 11.64 2.92 5.22
C LEU A 74 10.81 3.13 6.51
N GLN A 75 9.56 3.61 6.42
CA GLN A 75 8.62 3.62 7.56
C GLN A 75 8.39 2.22 8.12
N LEU A 76 8.47 1.19 7.26
CA LEU A 76 8.29 -0.21 7.61
C LEU A 76 9.60 -0.92 8.01
N SER A 77 10.69 -0.18 8.18
CA SER A 77 12.00 -0.74 8.53
C SER A 77 12.04 -1.57 9.83
N PRO A 78 11.19 -1.34 10.86
CA PRO A 78 11.15 -2.21 12.03
C PRO A 78 10.84 -3.68 11.72
N LEU A 79 10.19 -3.97 10.59
CA LEU A 79 9.88 -5.32 10.14
C LEU A 79 11.05 -6.02 9.44
N ILE A 80 12.11 -5.31 9.04
CA ILE A 80 13.21 -5.87 8.25
C ILE A 80 13.88 -7.00 9.01
N GLN A 81 14.43 -6.72 10.20
CA GLN A 81 15.20 -7.70 10.96
C GLN A 81 14.37 -8.92 11.41
N PRO A 82 13.14 -8.74 11.95
CA PRO A 82 12.29 -9.88 12.29
C PRO A 82 12.03 -10.82 11.12
N LEU A 83 11.74 -10.29 9.93
CA LEU A 83 11.39 -11.09 8.75
C LEU A 83 12.63 -11.67 8.06
N MET A 84 13.75 -10.93 8.00
CA MET A 84 15.03 -11.46 7.53
C MET A 84 15.50 -12.64 8.35
N SER A 85 15.28 -12.64 9.67
CA SER A 85 15.68 -13.75 10.56
C SER A 85 14.95 -15.07 10.22
N LEU A 86 13.90 -15.03 9.42
CA LEU A 86 13.17 -16.19 8.89
C LEU A 86 13.69 -16.66 7.52
N GLY A 87 14.74 -16.03 6.98
CA GLY A 87 15.29 -16.37 5.67
C GLY A 87 14.58 -15.72 4.48
N TYR A 88 13.79 -14.68 4.71
CA TYR A 88 13.15 -13.91 3.63
C TYR A 88 14.06 -12.80 3.11
N LYS A 89 14.00 -12.57 1.81
CA LYS A 89 14.41 -11.31 1.20
C LYS A 89 13.30 -10.28 1.41
N ILE A 90 13.65 -9.14 2.01
CA ILE A 90 12.72 -8.05 2.29
C ILE A 90 12.89 -6.95 1.25
N VAL A 91 11.80 -6.59 0.60
CA VAL A 91 11.76 -5.52 -0.39
C VAL A 91 10.74 -4.48 0.04
N LEU A 92 11.27 -3.34 0.50
CA LEU A 92 10.48 -2.14 0.72
C LEU A 92 10.57 -1.26 -0.53
N PHE A 93 9.56 -0.46 -0.79
CA PHE A 93 9.64 0.52 -1.86
C PHE A 93 8.87 1.79 -1.50
N ASP A 94 9.32 2.89 -2.06
CA ASP A 94 8.55 4.12 -2.05
C ASP A 94 7.52 4.07 -3.17
N ALA A 95 6.24 4.22 -2.86
CA ALA A 95 5.19 4.30 -3.87
C ALA A 95 5.39 5.53 -4.78
N PRO A 96 4.83 5.56 -6.00
CA PRO A 96 4.94 6.72 -6.88
C PRO A 96 4.65 8.03 -6.16
N GLY A 97 5.47 9.06 -6.38
CA GLY A 97 5.30 10.38 -5.75
C GLY A 97 5.63 10.45 -4.26
N HIS A 98 6.17 9.40 -3.67
CA HIS A 98 6.61 9.34 -2.28
C HIS A 98 8.11 9.07 -2.18
N GLY A 99 8.72 9.46 -1.05
CA GLY A 99 10.13 9.22 -0.76
C GLY A 99 11.06 9.61 -1.89
N GLU A 100 11.90 8.68 -2.35
CA GLU A 100 12.84 8.87 -3.47
C GLU A 100 12.27 8.46 -4.84
N SER A 101 11.02 8.00 -4.88
CA SER A 101 10.34 7.65 -6.13
C SER A 101 9.94 8.88 -6.93
N SER A 102 9.91 8.74 -8.26
CA SER A 102 9.55 9.85 -9.15
C SER A 102 8.06 10.21 -9.06
N GLY A 103 7.76 11.49 -9.35
CA GLY A 103 6.41 12.05 -9.37
C GLY A 103 6.17 13.07 -8.27
N ILE A 104 5.17 13.95 -8.49
CA ILE A 104 4.80 15.02 -7.55
C ILE A 104 3.66 14.56 -6.63
N GLY A 105 2.87 13.61 -7.08
CA GLY A 105 1.74 13.05 -6.36
C GLY A 105 1.47 11.62 -6.79
N ALA A 106 0.57 10.97 -6.08
CA ALA A 106 0.18 9.60 -6.35
C ALA A 106 -1.32 9.41 -6.28
N THR A 107 -1.78 8.29 -6.75
CA THR A 107 -3.16 7.81 -6.59
C THR A 107 -3.16 6.40 -6.05
N TYR A 108 -4.30 5.99 -5.52
CA TYR A 108 -4.48 4.60 -5.11
C TYR A 108 -4.22 3.61 -6.26
N LEU A 109 -4.64 3.95 -7.49
CA LEU A 109 -4.35 3.14 -8.67
C LEU A 109 -2.83 2.99 -8.93
N GLU A 110 -2.05 4.05 -8.72
CA GLU A 110 -0.60 4.00 -8.88
C GLU A 110 0.06 3.11 -7.80
N PHE A 111 -0.45 3.10 -6.56
CA PHE A 111 -0.05 2.14 -5.52
C PHE A 111 -0.32 0.69 -5.96
N VAL A 112 -1.54 0.39 -6.44
CA VAL A 112 -1.91 -0.92 -6.95
C VAL A 112 -1.00 -1.36 -8.09
N ARG A 113 -0.75 -0.49 -9.07
CA ARG A 113 0.11 -0.81 -10.21
C ARG A 113 1.54 -1.06 -9.82
N ALA A 114 2.12 -0.21 -8.98
CA ALA A 114 3.49 -0.37 -8.51
C ALA A 114 3.64 -1.71 -7.79
N LEU A 115 2.79 -2.02 -6.82
CA LEU A 115 2.85 -3.27 -6.08
C LEU A 115 2.66 -4.50 -6.98
N SER A 116 1.70 -4.46 -7.92
CA SER A 116 1.44 -5.56 -8.85
C SER A 116 2.64 -5.79 -9.81
N GLN A 117 3.33 -4.73 -10.23
CA GLN A 117 4.50 -4.89 -11.10
C GLN A 117 5.73 -5.33 -10.31
N LEU A 118 5.92 -4.88 -9.07
CA LEU A 118 6.95 -5.44 -8.19
C LEU A 118 6.75 -6.94 -7.98
N ALA A 119 5.51 -7.38 -7.74
CA ALA A 119 5.21 -8.80 -7.58
C ALA A 119 5.50 -9.64 -8.84
N LYS A 120 5.50 -9.04 -10.04
CA LYS A 120 5.90 -9.69 -11.29
C LYS A 120 7.42 -9.62 -11.51
N HIS A 121 8.08 -8.58 -10.98
CA HIS A 121 9.52 -8.39 -11.11
C HIS A 121 10.32 -9.46 -10.34
N TYR A 122 9.79 -9.89 -9.20
CA TYR A 122 10.41 -10.95 -8.39
C TYR A 122 9.75 -12.30 -8.64
N SER A 123 10.55 -13.35 -8.86
CA SER A 123 10.05 -14.69 -9.24
C SER A 123 9.37 -15.44 -8.09
N ASP A 124 9.76 -15.20 -6.83
CA ASP A 124 9.31 -15.96 -5.66
C ASP A 124 8.76 -15.06 -4.56
N VAL A 125 7.67 -14.38 -4.86
CA VAL A 125 6.97 -13.53 -3.87
C VAL A 125 6.03 -14.40 -3.04
N ARG A 126 6.28 -14.47 -1.73
CA ARG A 126 5.52 -15.30 -0.77
C ARG A 126 4.48 -14.54 0.02
N GLY A 127 4.60 -13.21 0.11
CA GLY A 127 3.64 -12.42 0.84
C GLY A 127 3.87 -10.93 0.75
N VAL A 128 2.97 -10.20 1.40
CA VAL A 128 3.02 -8.75 1.50
C VAL A 128 2.67 -8.29 2.91
N VAL A 129 3.39 -7.29 3.41
CA VAL A 129 3.03 -6.52 4.61
C VAL A 129 2.68 -5.11 4.18
N ALA A 130 1.49 -4.65 4.52
CA ALA A 130 0.95 -3.41 4.01
C ALA A 130 0.34 -2.54 5.10
N HIS A 131 0.60 -1.24 5.03
CA HIS A 131 0.08 -0.26 5.96
C HIS A 131 -0.94 0.66 5.29
N SER A 132 -2.06 0.94 5.98
CA SER A 132 -3.05 1.96 5.59
C SER A 132 -3.53 1.78 4.14
N MET A 133 -3.40 2.78 3.28
CA MET A 133 -3.75 2.73 1.85
C MET A 133 -3.04 1.60 1.11
N GLY A 134 -1.80 1.28 1.49
CA GLY A 134 -1.07 0.12 0.96
C GLY A 134 -1.81 -1.20 1.18
N GLY A 135 -2.60 -1.31 2.26
CA GLY A 135 -3.44 -2.47 2.56
C GLY A 135 -4.48 -2.76 1.47
N GLY A 136 -5.10 -1.72 0.92
CA GLY A 136 -5.99 -1.87 -0.22
C GLY A 136 -5.28 -2.43 -1.45
N ALA A 137 -4.08 -1.91 -1.76
CA ALA A 137 -3.27 -2.42 -2.87
C ALA A 137 -2.84 -3.89 -2.64
N ALA A 138 -2.54 -4.27 -1.40
CA ALA A 138 -2.20 -5.65 -1.04
C ALA A 138 -3.37 -6.61 -1.24
N ILE A 139 -4.61 -6.22 -0.92
CA ILE A 139 -5.82 -7.02 -1.19
C ILE A 139 -6.00 -7.22 -2.70
N VAL A 140 -5.78 -6.18 -3.52
CA VAL A 140 -5.83 -6.30 -4.98
C VAL A 140 -4.76 -7.27 -5.49
N LEU A 141 -3.53 -7.16 -5.00
CA LEU A 141 -2.44 -8.07 -5.36
C LEU A 141 -2.79 -9.52 -5.00
N ALA A 142 -3.23 -9.78 -3.77
CA ALA A 142 -3.61 -11.12 -3.32
C ALA A 142 -4.73 -11.73 -4.18
N SER A 143 -5.72 -10.91 -4.59
CA SER A 143 -6.78 -11.31 -5.52
C SER A 143 -6.24 -11.66 -6.91
N GLN A 144 -5.30 -10.86 -7.45
CA GLN A 144 -4.67 -11.10 -8.75
C GLN A 144 -3.84 -12.38 -8.77
N LEU A 145 -3.09 -12.65 -7.70
CA LEU A 145 -2.27 -13.84 -7.57
C LEU A 145 -3.12 -15.08 -7.32
N SER A 146 -4.18 -14.98 -6.54
CA SER A 146 -5.14 -16.06 -6.21
C SER A 146 -4.45 -17.35 -5.72
N ARG A 147 -3.43 -17.22 -4.86
CA ARG A 147 -2.58 -18.31 -4.35
C ARG A 147 -2.91 -18.61 -2.89
N PRO A 148 -3.27 -19.87 -2.53
CA PRO A 148 -3.55 -20.25 -1.14
C PRO A 148 -2.37 -20.05 -0.18
N GLU A 149 -1.14 -20.24 -0.67
CA GLU A 149 0.10 -20.08 0.10
C GLU A 149 0.56 -18.63 0.27
N PHE A 150 -0.11 -17.67 -0.40
CA PHE A 150 0.27 -16.26 -0.32
C PHE A 150 -0.23 -15.64 1.00
N LYS A 151 0.67 -15.05 1.76
CA LYS A 151 0.39 -14.46 3.06
C LYS A 151 0.30 -12.93 2.98
N THR A 152 -0.74 -12.37 3.58
CA THR A 152 -0.99 -10.92 3.56
C THR A 152 -1.16 -10.39 4.98
N VAL A 153 -0.32 -9.45 5.38
CA VAL A 153 -0.48 -8.70 6.63
C VAL A 153 -0.98 -7.30 6.31
N LEU A 154 -2.06 -6.90 6.95
CA LEU A 154 -2.72 -5.60 6.77
C LEU A 154 -2.69 -4.85 8.12
N MET A 155 -1.94 -3.76 8.19
CA MET A 155 -1.81 -2.92 9.38
C MET A 155 -2.59 -1.62 9.17
N ALA A 156 -3.60 -1.37 9.99
CA ALA A 156 -4.53 -0.23 9.89
C ALA A 156 -5.14 -0.03 8.48
N PRO A 157 -5.67 -1.08 7.82
CA PRO A 157 -6.16 -1.02 6.45
C PRO A 157 -7.46 -0.24 6.32
N HIS A 158 -7.82 0.11 5.07
CA HIS A 158 -9.13 0.62 4.69
C HIS A 158 -9.97 -0.49 4.03
N TYR A 159 -11.27 -0.53 4.38
CA TYR A 159 -12.23 -1.48 3.79
C TYR A 159 -12.79 -0.99 2.45
N ASP A 160 -13.12 0.28 2.35
CA ASP A 160 -13.77 0.91 1.18
C ASP A 160 -13.04 2.16 0.72
N MET A 161 -12.10 1.98 -0.21
CA MET A 161 -11.32 3.09 -0.76
C MET A 161 -12.18 4.14 -1.49
N GLN A 162 -13.32 3.75 -2.06
CA GLN A 162 -14.23 4.72 -2.70
C GLN A 162 -14.92 5.61 -1.66
N ALA A 163 -15.32 5.03 -0.52
CA ALA A 163 -15.90 5.81 0.58
C ALA A 163 -14.87 6.77 1.16
N GLU A 164 -13.64 6.31 1.42
CA GLU A 164 -12.54 7.14 1.93
C GLU A 164 -12.27 8.34 1.02
N PHE A 165 -12.19 8.13 -0.29
CA PHE A 165 -12.02 9.23 -1.25
C PHE A 165 -13.19 10.21 -1.26
N LYS A 166 -14.43 9.73 -1.15
CA LYS A 166 -15.62 10.59 -1.08
C LYS A 166 -15.65 11.42 0.19
N ASP A 167 -15.30 10.85 1.32
CA ASP A 167 -15.29 11.54 2.61
C ASP A 167 -14.14 12.57 2.68
N TRP A 168 -12.97 12.22 2.16
CA TRP A 168 -11.89 13.19 1.98
C TRP A 168 -12.29 14.35 1.07
N ALA A 169 -12.97 14.08 -0.05
CA ALA A 169 -13.46 15.12 -0.97
C ALA A 169 -14.48 16.07 -0.33
N LYS A 170 -15.40 15.53 0.49
CA LYS A 170 -16.38 16.35 1.23
C LYS A 170 -15.71 17.29 2.25
N SER A 171 -14.64 16.79 2.94
CA SER A 171 -13.89 17.59 3.89
C SER A 171 -13.08 18.73 3.23
N SER A 172 -12.80 18.62 1.93
CA SER A 172 -11.94 19.49 1.13
C SER A 172 -12.74 20.59 0.39
N ARG A 173 -13.52 21.40 1.09
CA ARG A 173 -14.23 22.63 0.65
C ARG A 173 -14.42 22.75 -0.88
N GLY A 174 -15.38 22.03 -1.46
CA GLY A 174 -15.79 22.20 -2.88
C GLY A 174 -14.95 21.38 -3.89
N LEU A 175 -13.96 20.61 -3.46
CA LEU A 175 -13.15 19.80 -4.37
C LEU A 175 -13.81 18.48 -4.81
N GLY A 176 -14.98 18.12 -4.27
CA GLY A 176 -15.68 16.87 -4.59
C GLY A 176 -15.94 16.71 -6.10
N TYR A 177 -16.38 17.77 -6.77
CA TYR A 177 -16.61 17.73 -8.21
C TYR A 177 -15.32 17.55 -9.02
N VAL A 178 -14.24 18.21 -8.60
CA VAL A 178 -12.93 18.07 -9.25
C VAL A 178 -12.40 16.64 -9.08
N LEU A 179 -12.64 16.04 -7.91
CA LEU A 179 -12.24 14.66 -7.65
C LEU A 179 -13.02 13.66 -8.52
N ASP A 180 -14.33 13.86 -8.71
CA ASP A 180 -15.13 13.01 -9.60
C ASP A 180 -14.64 13.08 -11.05
N ILE A 181 -14.30 14.26 -11.54
CA ILE A 181 -13.68 14.44 -12.85
C ILE A 181 -12.34 13.71 -12.90
N TYR A 182 -11.52 13.86 -11.87
CA TYR A 182 -10.21 13.24 -11.78
C TYR A 182 -10.31 11.71 -11.81
N VAL A 183 -11.22 11.10 -11.04
CA VAL A 183 -11.49 9.66 -11.06
C VAL A 183 -11.87 9.20 -12.46
N ARG A 184 -12.83 9.88 -13.12
CA ARG A 184 -13.24 9.55 -14.50
C ARG A 184 -12.10 9.63 -15.52
N ILE A 185 -11.24 10.65 -15.40
CA ILE A 185 -10.05 10.79 -16.27
C ILE A 185 -9.08 9.64 -16.00
N SER A 186 -8.83 9.30 -14.73
CA SER A 186 -7.93 8.20 -14.37
C SER A 186 -8.43 6.86 -14.87
N GLU A 187 -9.73 6.55 -14.68
CA GLU A 187 -10.34 5.32 -15.18
C GLU A 187 -10.22 5.19 -16.71
N ARG A 188 -10.45 6.29 -17.43
CA ARG A 188 -10.31 6.33 -18.90
C ARG A 188 -8.86 6.15 -19.35
N LEU A 189 -7.90 6.81 -18.70
CA LEU A 189 -6.49 6.77 -19.07
C LEU A 189 -5.87 5.41 -18.79
N PHE A 190 -6.21 4.80 -17.67
CA PHE A 190 -5.58 3.58 -17.19
C PHE A 190 -6.40 2.33 -17.44
N LYS A 191 -7.59 2.46 -18.03
CA LYS A 191 -8.50 1.34 -18.35
C LYS A 191 -8.83 0.47 -17.12
N TYR A 192 -9.03 1.10 -15.98
CA TYR A 192 -9.45 0.49 -14.72
C TYR A 192 -10.65 1.25 -14.16
N LYS A 193 -11.58 0.53 -13.55
CA LYS A 193 -12.61 1.15 -12.72
C LYS A 193 -12.19 1.11 -11.26
N LEU A 194 -12.36 2.21 -10.54
CA LEU A 194 -12.04 2.26 -9.11
C LEU A 194 -12.81 1.17 -8.34
N SER A 195 -14.02 0.81 -8.79
CA SER A 195 -14.81 -0.28 -8.22
C SER A 195 -14.17 -1.65 -8.38
N GLU A 196 -13.38 -1.89 -9.43
CA GLU A 196 -12.71 -3.17 -9.70
C GLU A 196 -11.49 -3.40 -8.81
N ILE A 197 -10.90 -2.32 -8.30
CA ILE A 197 -9.75 -2.36 -7.38
C ILE A 197 -10.13 -1.95 -5.95
N ASN A 198 -11.42 -1.81 -5.64
CA ASN A 198 -11.87 -1.49 -4.30
C ASN A 198 -11.81 -2.74 -3.40
N PRO A 199 -11.08 -2.70 -2.26
CA PRO A 199 -10.89 -3.87 -1.39
C PRO A 199 -12.17 -4.63 -1.09
N LYS A 200 -13.24 -3.94 -0.68
CA LYS A 200 -14.52 -4.57 -0.30
C LYS A 200 -15.14 -5.46 -1.38
N ASN A 201 -14.83 -5.22 -2.65
CA ASN A 201 -15.40 -5.98 -3.78
C ASN A 201 -14.59 -7.25 -4.10
N LEU A 202 -13.43 -7.46 -3.44
CA LEU A 202 -12.49 -8.53 -3.73
C LEU A 202 -12.35 -9.56 -2.60
N LEU A 203 -13.06 -9.39 -1.48
CA LEU A 203 -12.79 -10.14 -0.26
C LEU A 203 -13.15 -11.62 -0.37
N ILE A 204 -14.31 -11.95 -0.95
CA ILE A 204 -14.82 -13.33 -1.04
C ILE A 204 -13.95 -14.20 -1.95
N THR A 205 -13.22 -13.60 -2.89
CA THR A 205 -12.37 -14.32 -3.85
C THR A 205 -10.96 -14.62 -3.34
N GLN A 206 -10.63 -14.14 -2.12
CA GLN A 206 -9.30 -14.33 -1.54
C GLN A 206 -9.06 -15.79 -1.14
N LYS A 207 -7.89 -16.32 -1.50
CA LYS A 207 -7.50 -17.72 -1.19
C LYS A 207 -6.43 -17.82 -0.12
N GLY A 208 -5.54 -16.82 -0.05
CA GLY A 208 -4.41 -16.78 0.88
C GLY A 208 -4.84 -16.50 2.33
N ALA A 209 -3.88 -16.58 3.23
CA ALA A 209 -4.07 -16.23 4.63
C ALA A 209 -3.87 -14.74 4.88
N PHE A 210 -4.69 -14.16 5.76
CA PHE A 210 -4.65 -12.75 6.13
C PHE A 210 -4.45 -12.57 7.64
N LEU A 211 -3.58 -11.64 8.00
CA LEU A 211 -3.46 -11.11 9.36
C LEU A 211 -3.81 -9.63 9.34
N LEU A 212 -4.85 -9.25 10.05
CA LEU A 212 -5.28 -7.88 10.24
C LEU A 212 -4.75 -7.38 11.58
N ILE A 213 -4.12 -6.22 11.62
CA ILE A 213 -3.62 -5.59 12.84
C ILE A 213 -4.16 -4.17 12.89
N HIS A 214 -4.89 -3.83 13.95
CA HIS A 214 -5.52 -2.51 14.03
C HIS A 214 -5.67 -2.04 15.47
N ASP A 215 -5.37 -0.77 15.67
CA ASP A 215 -5.60 -0.10 16.95
C ASP A 215 -7.01 0.46 17.02
N VAL A 216 -7.68 0.26 18.15
CA VAL A 216 -9.08 0.73 18.32
C VAL A 216 -9.21 2.24 18.43
N GLU A 217 -8.11 2.92 18.78
CA GLU A 217 -8.04 4.37 18.93
C GLU A 217 -7.49 5.05 17.65
N ASP A 218 -7.36 4.30 16.55
CA ASP A 218 -6.90 4.84 15.27
C ASP A 218 -7.90 5.86 14.73
N GLN A 219 -7.42 7.12 14.57
CA GLN A 219 -8.23 8.23 14.07
C GLN A 219 -8.11 8.43 12.55
N ALA A 220 -7.07 7.85 11.92
CA ALA A 220 -6.83 8.00 10.48
C ALA A 220 -7.56 6.91 9.67
N SER A 221 -7.54 5.67 10.15
CA SER A 221 -8.35 4.57 9.64
C SER A 221 -9.10 3.94 10.81
N LYS A 222 -10.42 4.01 10.81
CA LYS A 222 -11.20 3.52 11.94
C LYS A 222 -11.15 2.00 12.04
N TYR A 223 -11.07 1.47 13.25
CA TYR A 223 -11.01 0.03 13.55
C TYR A 223 -12.10 -0.80 12.86
N VAL A 224 -13.30 -0.22 12.66
CA VAL A 224 -14.40 -0.87 11.93
C VAL A 224 -14.01 -1.33 10.52
N ASN A 225 -13.03 -0.70 9.89
CA ASN A 225 -12.48 -1.15 8.60
C ASN A 225 -11.93 -2.59 8.71
N SER A 226 -11.16 -2.88 9.77
CA SER A 226 -10.62 -4.23 10.00
C SER A 226 -11.69 -5.22 10.44
N GLU A 227 -12.69 -4.81 11.20
CA GLU A 227 -13.82 -5.67 11.54
C GLU A 227 -14.59 -6.10 10.29
N LEU A 228 -14.86 -5.18 9.37
CA LEU A 228 -15.53 -5.48 8.11
C LEU A 228 -14.65 -6.35 7.19
N LEU A 229 -13.35 -6.08 7.11
CA LEU A 229 -12.42 -6.93 6.37
C LEU A 229 -12.42 -8.35 6.95
N HIS A 230 -12.27 -8.50 8.25
CA HIS A 230 -12.26 -9.81 8.94
C HIS A 230 -13.56 -10.57 8.73
N LYS A 231 -14.70 -9.89 8.77
CA LYS A 231 -16.01 -10.50 8.54
C LYS A 231 -16.14 -11.16 7.16
N TYR A 232 -15.51 -10.57 6.13
CA TYR A 232 -15.69 -11.02 4.75
C TYR A 232 -14.46 -11.72 4.14
N LEU A 233 -13.30 -11.70 4.81
CA LEU A 233 -12.11 -12.45 4.39
C LEU A 233 -12.13 -13.87 4.96
N PRO A 234 -12.17 -14.93 4.11
CA PRO A 234 -12.38 -16.30 4.56
C PRO A 234 -11.31 -16.82 5.54
N ASN A 235 -10.04 -16.49 5.27
CA ASN A 235 -8.88 -17.00 6.00
C ASN A 235 -8.15 -15.85 6.72
N SER A 236 -8.85 -15.14 7.58
CA SER A 236 -8.27 -14.00 8.28
C SER A 236 -8.20 -14.18 9.80
N LYS A 237 -7.18 -13.61 10.41
CA LYS A 237 -7.03 -13.40 11.85
C LYS A 237 -6.96 -11.91 12.12
N ILE A 238 -7.43 -11.46 13.28
CA ILE A 238 -7.34 -10.06 13.69
C ILE A 238 -6.62 -9.93 15.01
N LEU A 239 -5.59 -9.06 15.06
CA LEU A 239 -4.93 -8.58 16.26
C LEU A 239 -5.44 -7.17 16.54
N LYS A 240 -6.12 -7.01 17.65
CA LYS A 240 -6.60 -5.73 18.17
C LYS A 240 -5.59 -5.16 19.14
N THR A 241 -5.18 -3.90 18.94
CA THR A 241 -4.33 -3.15 19.87
C THR A 241 -5.07 -1.94 20.47
N VAL A 242 -4.51 -1.38 21.54
CA VAL A 242 -5.05 -0.20 22.23
C VAL A 242 -3.90 0.79 22.47
N GLY A 243 -4.14 2.09 22.22
CA GLY A 243 -3.18 3.14 22.52
C GLY A 243 -1.99 3.27 21.55
N LYS A 244 -1.95 2.46 20.49
CA LYS A 244 -0.88 2.52 19.48
C LYS A 244 -1.21 3.50 18.35
N GLY A 245 -2.49 3.64 18.01
CA GLY A 245 -2.97 4.49 16.91
C GLY A 245 -2.42 4.05 15.56
N HIS A 246 -2.52 4.93 14.56
CA HIS A 246 -2.28 4.60 13.16
C HIS A 246 -0.84 4.20 12.80
N ASN A 247 0.15 4.87 13.39
CA ASN A 247 1.56 4.71 12.99
C ASN A 247 2.40 3.94 14.00
N ARG A 248 2.13 4.08 15.32
CA ARG A 248 2.95 3.43 16.34
C ARG A 248 2.85 1.91 16.33
N ILE A 249 1.75 1.35 15.78
CA ILE A 249 1.61 -0.11 15.56
C ILE A 249 2.75 -0.69 14.68
N LEU A 250 3.38 0.13 13.83
CA LEU A 250 4.48 -0.31 12.95
C LEU A 250 5.79 -0.58 13.68
N ASN A 251 5.93 -0.09 14.93
CA ASN A 251 7.15 -0.20 15.74
C ASN A 251 6.88 -0.83 17.12
N ASP A 252 5.72 -1.46 17.29
CA ASP A 252 5.35 -2.11 18.53
C ASP A 252 5.91 -3.55 18.58
N ALA A 253 6.63 -3.90 19.65
CA ALA A 253 7.32 -5.17 19.76
C ALA A 253 6.37 -6.37 19.66
N GLU A 254 5.22 -6.32 20.33
CA GLU A 254 4.21 -7.40 20.27
C GLU A 254 3.67 -7.57 18.85
N VAL A 255 3.40 -6.46 18.17
CA VAL A 255 2.94 -6.47 16.77
C VAL A 255 4.00 -7.09 15.85
N LEU A 256 5.28 -6.71 16.01
CA LEU A 256 6.37 -7.25 15.21
C LEU A 256 6.52 -8.77 15.41
N ASP A 257 6.39 -9.25 16.65
CA ASP A 257 6.45 -10.68 16.98
C ASP A 257 5.27 -11.45 16.36
N VAL A 258 4.04 -10.91 16.41
CA VAL A 258 2.87 -11.54 15.79
C VAL A 258 3.00 -11.59 14.28
N VAL A 259 3.52 -10.53 13.64
CA VAL A 259 3.82 -10.54 12.19
C VAL A 259 4.85 -11.63 11.87
N LYS A 260 5.94 -11.71 12.64
CA LYS A 260 6.96 -12.75 12.49
C LYS A 260 6.37 -14.14 12.59
N LEU A 261 5.58 -14.44 13.63
CA LEU A 261 4.93 -15.73 13.84
C LEU A 261 3.98 -16.10 12.69
N PHE A 262 3.28 -15.14 12.12
CA PHE A 262 2.40 -15.37 10.98
C PHE A 262 3.16 -15.86 9.73
N PHE A 263 4.41 -15.45 9.53
CA PHE A 263 5.21 -15.93 8.40
C PHE A 263 5.95 -17.25 8.68
N VAL A 264 6.06 -17.70 9.92
CA VAL A 264 6.61 -19.04 10.27
C VAL A 264 5.59 -20.15 9.98
N SER A 265 4.31 -19.91 10.29
CA SER A 265 3.21 -20.86 10.10
C SER A 265 2.87 -21.01 8.63
#